data_78c721a8ebc75c67d929e2b639fb6914
#
_entry.id   78c721a8ebc75c67d929e2b639fb6914
#
_cell.length_a   1.000
_cell.length_b   1.000
_cell.length_c   1.000
_cell.angle_alpha   90.00
_cell.angle_beta   90.00
_cell.angle_gamma   90.00
#
_symmetry.space_group_name_H-M   'P 1'
#
loop_
_entity.id
_entity.type
_entity.pdbx_description
1 polymer ?
#
loop_
_entity_poly.entity_id
_entity_poly.type
_entity_poly.pdbx_seq_one_letter_code
_entity_poly.pdbx_strand_id
1 'polypeptide(L)'
;MCIRDSDSTKENVIQDRTIYEDAFIFAPNLNAMGLMPQRDYENYLSLFDTMLNLVKPPDLLIYLQSSIPNLVNKIHKRGRDYEKTISIEYLSRLNERYEAWITNYDSGKLLKINVDDLDFVENKSDYKTILELIKKEL
;
A
#
# COMPACT_ATOMS: atom_id res chain seq x y z
N MET A 1 -13.38 -7.46 -1.52
CA MET A 1 -13.70 -8.08 -0.21
C MET A 1 -13.73 -6.99 0.84
N CYS A 2 -14.72 -6.98 1.72
CA CYS A 2 -14.85 -5.98 2.78
C CYS A 2 -13.96 -6.36 3.96
N ILE A 3 -13.37 -5.40 4.68
CA ILE A 3 -12.56 -5.64 5.89
C ILE A 3 -13.32 -6.52 6.91
N ARG A 4 -14.62 -6.27 7.07
CA ARG A 4 -15.49 -7.06 7.93
C ARG A 4 -15.56 -8.53 7.52
N ASP A 5 -15.51 -8.82 6.23
CA ASP A 5 -15.59 -10.19 5.73
C ASP A 5 -14.28 -10.93 5.97
N SER A 6 -13.13 -10.25 5.95
CA SER A 6 -11.82 -10.85 6.27
C SER A 6 -11.72 -11.29 7.73
N ASP A 7 -12.26 -10.51 8.66
CA ASP A 7 -12.27 -10.82 10.10
C ASP A 7 -13.21 -11.98 10.46
N SER A 8 -14.22 -12.27 9.65
CA SER A 8 -15.22 -13.31 9.91
C SER A 8 -14.89 -14.66 9.31
N THR A 9 -13.91 -14.75 8.41
CA THR A 9 -13.51 -16.02 7.79
C THR A 9 -12.46 -16.74 8.63
N LYS A 10 -12.50 -18.09 8.59
CA LYS A 10 -11.47 -18.97 9.18
C LYS A 10 -10.32 -19.26 8.20
N GLU A 11 -10.42 -18.75 6.99
CA GLU A 11 -9.44 -18.95 5.93
C GLU A 11 -8.39 -17.82 5.92
N ASN A 12 -7.20 -18.12 5.40
CA ASN A 12 -6.19 -17.10 5.17
C ASN A 12 -6.67 -16.12 4.09
N VAL A 13 -6.59 -14.83 4.37
CA VAL A 13 -7.04 -13.78 3.48
C VAL A 13 -5.85 -12.92 3.07
N ILE A 14 -5.71 -12.69 1.77
CA ILE A 14 -4.78 -11.70 1.22
C ILE A 14 -5.61 -10.52 0.74
N GLN A 15 -5.30 -9.34 1.26
CA GLN A 15 -5.98 -8.11 0.90
C GLN A 15 -5.01 -7.18 0.18
N ASP A 16 -5.42 -6.66 -0.98
CA ASP A 16 -4.70 -5.60 -1.69
C ASP A 16 -5.15 -4.26 -1.13
N ARG A 17 -4.24 -3.58 -0.43
CA ARG A 17 -4.44 -2.37 0.38
C ARG A 17 -5.35 -2.57 1.60
N THR A 18 -5.18 -1.66 2.53
CA THR A 18 -5.93 -1.59 3.78
C THR A 18 -6.48 -0.17 3.95
N ILE A 19 -7.22 0.07 5.04
CA ILE A 19 -7.65 1.43 5.39
C ILE A 19 -6.49 2.36 5.78
N TYR A 20 -5.33 1.78 6.11
CA TYR A 20 -4.15 2.55 6.53
C TYR A 20 -3.55 3.35 5.39
N GLU A 21 -3.44 2.78 4.19
CA GLU A 21 -2.93 3.49 3.01
C GLU A 21 -3.79 4.69 2.67
N ASP A 22 -5.12 4.57 2.79
CA ASP A 22 -6.02 5.68 2.53
C ASP A 22 -5.79 6.81 3.53
N ALA A 23 -5.64 6.49 4.82
CA ALA A 23 -5.46 7.48 5.88
C ALA A 23 -4.05 8.11 5.91
N PHE A 24 -3.00 7.31 5.68
CA PHE A 24 -1.62 7.79 5.84
C PHE A 24 -0.96 8.24 4.54
N ILE A 25 -1.47 7.80 3.39
CA ILE A 25 -0.88 8.08 2.09
C ILE A 25 -1.78 8.95 1.23
N PHE A 26 -3.00 8.45 0.88
CA PHE A 26 -3.82 9.07 -0.15
C PHE A 26 -4.54 10.32 0.34
N ALA A 27 -5.26 10.26 1.46
CA ALA A 27 -6.01 11.40 1.98
C ALA A 27 -5.10 12.60 2.32
N PRO A 28 -3.96 12.45 3.04
CA PRO A 28 -3.05 13.56 3.27
C PRO A 28 -2.38 14.07 1.99
N ASN A 29 -2.19 13.23 0.97
CA ASN A 29 -1.68 13.68 -0.31
C ASN A 29 -2.72 14.54 -1.05
N LEU A 30 -3.98 14.12 -1.07
CA LEU A 30 -5.07 14.89 -1.67
C LEU A 30 -5.28 16.24 -0.97
N ASN A 31 -5.19 16.25 0.38
CA ASN A 31 -5.26 17.48 1.16
C ASN A 31 -4.10 18.43 0.82
N ALA A 32 -2.86 17.92 0.79
CA ALA A 32 -1.68 18.71 0.45
C ALA A 32 -1.72 19.27 -1.00
N MET A 33 -2.42 18.60 -1.90
CA MET A 33 -2.65 19.06 -3.28
C MET A 33 -3.83 20.03 -3.41
N GLY A 34 -4.55 20.33 -2.33
CA GLY A 34 -5.77 21.16 -2.35
C GLY A 34 -6.99 20.50 -2.99
N LEU A 35 -6.92 19.19 -3.27
CA LEU A 35 -8.03 18.41 -3.84
C LEU A 35 -9.01 17.89 -2.78
N MET A 36 -8.61 17.90 -1.52
CA MET A 36 -9.44 17.59 -0.36
C MET A 36 -9.39 18.79 0.61
N PRO A 37 -10.51 19.49 0.86
CA PRO A 37 -10.55 20.56 1.83
C PRO A 37 -10.13 20.10 3.23
N GLN A 38 -9.54 20.99 4.02
CA GLN A 38 -9.04 20.68 5.36
C GLN A 38 -10.12 20.07 6.26
N ARG A 39 -11.33 20.65 6.25
CA ARG A 39 -12.48 20.15 7.00
C ARG A 39 -12.82 18.68 6.66
N ASP A 40 -12.79 18.35 5.37
CA ASP A 40 -13.16 17.01 4.89
C ASP A 40 -12.06 16.00 5.25
N TYR A 41 -10.81 16.44 5.23
CA TYR A 41 -9.67 15.65 5.70
C TYR A 41 -9.76 15.36 7.20
N GLU A 42 -10.08 16.34 8.03
CA GLU A 42 -10.27 16.17 9.47
C GLU A 42 -11.44 15.21 9.78
N ASN A 43 -12.57 15.36 9.08
CA ASN A 43 -13.69 14.45 9.20
C ASN A 43 -13.31 13.01 8.80
N TYR A 44 -12.54 12.87 7.73
CA TYR A 44 -12.03 11.57 7.30
C TYR A 44 -11.14 10.92 8.37
N LEU A 45 -10.20 11.65 8.96
CA LEU A 45 -9.35 11.13 10.04
C LEU A 45 -10.16 10.73 11.28
N SER A 46 -11.17 11.52 11.66
CA SER A 46 -12.07 11.19 12.77
C SER A 46 -12.86 9.89 12.52
N LEU A 47 -13.31 9.69 11.28
CA LEU A 47 -13.95 8.44 10.89
C LEU A 47 -12.96 7.28 10.92
N PHE A 48 -11.75 7.47 10.41
CA PHE A 48 -10.69 6.48 10.41
C PHE A 48 -10.36 6.02 11.85
N ASP A 49 -10.17 6.95 12.80
CA ASP A 49 -9.92 6.64 14.21
C ASP A 49 -11.05 5.82 14.83
N THR A 50 -12.28 6.11 14.44
CA THR A 50 -13.46 5.33 14.88
C THR A 50 -13.40 3.92 14.31
N MET A 51 -13.03 3.76 13.02
CA MET A 51 -12.94 2.46 12.35
C MET A 51 -11.80 1.60 12.91
N LEU A 52 -10.68 2.18 13.32
CA LEU A 52 -9.55 1.44 13.91
C LEU A 52 -9.95 0.63 15.14
N ASN A 53 -10.95 1.09 15.89
CA ASN A 53 -11.47 0.35 17.05
C ASN A 53 -12.33 -0.87 16.68
N LEU A 54 -12.71 -0.99 15.41
CA LEU A 54 -13.60 -2.04 14.89
C LEU A 54 -12.89 -3.09 14.05
N VAL A 55 -11.63 -2.87 13.68
CA VAL A 55 -10.85 -3.77 12.81
C VAL A 55 -9.53 -4.15 13.47
N LYS A 56 -9.10 -5.38 13.22
CA LYS A 56 -7.78 -5.83 13.65
C LYS A 56 -6.74 -5.43 12.61
N PRO A 57 -5.53 -5.10 13.04
CA PRO A 57 -4.43 -4.96 12.09
C PRO A 57 -4.15 -6.30 11.40
N PRO A 58 -3.55 -6.27 10.19
CA PRO A 58 -3.16 -7.49 9.49
C PRO A 58 -2.10 -8.26 10.30
N ASP A 59 -2.18 -9.60 10.28
CA ASP A 59 -1.17 -10.46 10.92
C ASP A 59 0.22 -10.28 10.29
N LEU A 60 0.25 -9.98 8.99
CA LEU A 60 1.46 -9.66 8.24
C LEU A 60 1.16 -8.56 7.20
N LEU A 61 1.84 -7.43 7.30
CA LEU A 61 1.88 -6.40 6.27
C LEU A 61 3.06 -6.67 5.33
N ILE A 62 2.79 -6.80 4.03
CA ILE A 62 3.83 -6.98 3.01
C ILE A 62 3.96 -5.68 2.23
N TYR A 63 5.12 -5.05 2.32
CA TYR A 63 5.45 -3.85 1.56
C TYR A 63 6.42 -4.15 0.43
N LEU A 64 5.95 -4.01 -0.81
CA LEU A 64 6.76 -4.17 -2.01
C LEU A 64 7.39 -2.81 -2.35
N GLN A 65 8.63 -2.61 -1.92
CA GLN A 65 9.38 -1.39 -2.15
C GLN A 65 9.95 -1.36 -3.57
N SER A 66 9.78 -0.21 -4.25
CA SER A 66 10.36 0.00 -5.56
C SER A 66 10.84 1.44 -5.74
N SER A 67 11.91 1.64 -6.50
CA SER A 67 12.41 2.95 -6.86
C SER A 67 11.47 3.68 -7.83
N ILE A 68 11.49 5.01 -7.82
CA ILE A 68 10.65 5.83 -8.72
C ILE A 68 10.87 5.48 -10.20
N PRO A 69 12.13 5.35 -10.70
CA PRO A 69 12.34 4.94 -12.10
C PRO A 69 11.69 3.59 -12.44
N ASN A 70 11.78 2.62 -11.53
CA ASN A 70 11.18 1.31 -11.74
C ASN A 70 9.65 1.36 -11.69
N LEU A 71 9.05 2.15 -10.77
CA LEU A 71 7.60 2.38 -10.74
C LEU A 71 7.11 2.99 -12.06
N VAL A 72 7.78 4.01 -12.58
CA VAL A 72 7.45 4.64 -13.87
C VAL A 72 7.52 3.60 -14.99
N ASN A 73 8.57 2.80 -15.06
CA ASN A 73 8.71 1.74 -16.05
C ASN A 73 7.58 0.71 -15.98
N LYS A 74 7.22 0.26 -14.76
CA LYS A 74 6.11 -0.68 -14.54
C LYS A 74 4.76 -0.09 -14.95
N ILE A 75 4.50 1.20 -14.66
CA ILE A 75 3.30 1.92 -15.09
C ILE A 75 3.23 1.98 -16.62
N HIS A 76 4.33 2.36 -17.29
CA HIS A 76 4.39 2.40 -18.75
C HIS A 76 4.20 1.02 -19.38
N LYS A 77 4.84 -0.02 -18.83
CA LYS A 77 4.69 -1.42 -19.30
C LYS A 77 3.24 -1.90 -19.18
N ARG A 78 2.53 -1.51 -18.10
CA ARG A 78 1.13 -1.85 -17.87
C ARG A 78 0.18 -1.16 -18.86
N GLY A 79 0.52 0.05 -19.33
CA GLY A 79 -0.12 0.72 -20.48
C GLY A 79 -1.55 1.16 -20.28
N ARG A 80 -2.02 1.40 -19.04
CA ARG A 80 -3.37 1.90 -18.77
C ARG A 80 -3.51 3.38 -19.12
N ASP A 81 -4.51 3.74 -19.91
CA ASP A 81 -4.66 5.11 -20.44
C ASP A 81 -4.77 6.18 -19.35
N TYR A 82 -5.49 5.91 -18.26
CA TYR A 82 -5.66 6.87 -17.15
C TYR A 82 -4.39 7.06 -16.31
N GLU A 83 -3.40 6.16 -16.44
CA GLU A 83 -2.12 6.26 -15.74
C GLU A 83 -1.07 7.07 -16.51
N LYS A 84 -1.29 7.34 -17.79
CA LYS A 84 -0.36 8.13 -18.62
C LYS A 84 -0.18 9.59 -18.14
N THR A 85 -1.14 10.08 -17.37
CA THR A 85 -1.12 11.46 -16.82
C THR A 85 -0.50 11.55 -15.42
N ILE A 86 -0.08 10.42 -14.83
CA ILE A 86 0.55 10.41 -13.51
C ILE A 86 1.93 11.06 -13.60
N SER A 87 2.12 12.18 -12.89
CA SER A 87 3.41 12.87 -12.85
C SER A 87 4.42 12.15 -11.95
N ILE A 88 5.70 12.27 -12.29
CA ILE A 88 6.79 11.76 -11.44
C ILE A 88 6.75 12.40 -10.06
N GLU A 89 6.43 13.70 -9.98
CA GLU A 89 6.29 14.41 -8.72
C GLU A 89 5.19 13.81 -7.82
N TYR A 90 4.05 13.43 -8.40
CA TYR A 90 2.98 12.75 -7.67
C TYR A 90 3.45 11.39 -7.13
N LEU A 91 4.13 10.59 -7.95
CA LEU A 91 4.70 9.30 -7.52
C LEU A 91 5.74 9.47 -6.41
N SER A 92 6.61 10.48 -6.52
CA SER A 92 7.61 10.77 -5.49
C SER A 92 6.97 11.11 -4.15
N ARG A 93 5.95 11.98 -4.14
CA ARG A 93 5.22 12.32 -2.91
C ARG A 93 4.53 11.10 -2.28
N LEU A 94 3.90 10.24 -3.10
CA LEU A 94 3.32 9.01 -2.58
C LEU A 94 4.39 8.09 -1.99
N ASN A 95 5.51 7.90 -2.69
CA ASN A 95 6.60 7.06 -2.24
C ASN A 95 7.21 7.55 -0.92
N GLU A 96 7.42 8.86 -0.77
CA GLU A 96 7.89 9.47 0.48
C GLU A 96 6.93 9.18 1.65
N ARG A 97 5.61 9.27 1.41
CA ARG A 97 4.60 8.95 2.43
C ARG A 97 4.60 7.46 2.78
N TYR A 98 4.73 6.58 1.78
CA TYR A 98 4.87 5.15 2.03
C TYR A 98 6.09 4.84 2.88
N GLU A 99 7.27 5.38 2.53
CA GLU A 99 8.51 5.15 3.30
C GLU A 99 8.38 5.69 4.74
N ALA A 100 7.78 6.86 4.92
CA ALA A 100 7.55 7.43 6.25
C ALA A 100 6.59 6.57 7.08
N TRP A 101 5.48 6.11 6.48
CA TRP A 101 4.53 5.23 7.17
C TRP A 101 5.16 3.88 7.52
N ILE A 102 5.82 3.22 6.57
CA ILE A 102 6.46 1.91 6.77
C ILE A 102 7.59 1.98 7.80
N THR A 103 8.34 3.09 7.85
CA THR A 103 9.41 3.28 8.85
C THR A 103 8.84 3.35 10.27
N ASN A 104 7.64 3.88 10.43
CA ASN A 104 6.97 4.04 11.74
C ASN A 104 5.89 2.99 11.99
N TYR A 105 5.79 1.95 11.17
CA TYR A 105 4.76 0.93 11.31
C TYR A 105 5.06 0.03 12.52
N ASP A 106 4.12 -0.03 13.47
CA ASP A 106 4.22 -0.76 14.74
C ASP A 106 3.00 -1.65 15.05
N SER A 107 2.01 -1.65 14.15
CA SER A 107 0.72 -2.33 14.40
C SER A 107 0.76 -3.84 14.18
N GLY A 108 1.88 -4.42 13.75
CA GLY A 108 2.04 -5.84 13.52
C GLY A 108 3.34 -6.22 12.81
N LYS A 109 3.42 -7.45 12.32
CA LYS A 109 4.58 -7.89 11.53
C LYS A 109 4.65 -7.13 10.21
N LEU A 110 5.86 -6.73 9.82
CA LEU A 110 6.16 -6.07 8.56
C LEU A 110 7.21 -6.87 7.77
N LEU A 111 6.85 -7.28 6.56
CA LEU A 111 7.80 -7.82 5.57
C LEU A 111 8.05 -6.78 4.48
N LYS A 112 9.26 -6.22 4.43
CA LYS A 112 9.68 -5.28 3.39
C LYS A 112 10.48 -6.04 2.33
N ILE A 113 10.03 -6.00 1.07
CA ILE A 113 10.68 -6.65 -0.06
C ILE A 113 11.04 -5.60 -1.10
N ASN A 114 12.33 -5.41 -1.39
CA ASN A 114 12.75 -4.63 -2.54
C ASN A 114 12.49 -5.43 -3.82
N VAL A 115 11.73 -4.84 -4.76
CA VAL A 115 11.33 -5.49 -6.02
C VAL A 115 11.89 -4.79 -7.25
N ASP A 116 12.96 -4.02 -7.11
CA ASP A 116 13.57 -3.32 -8.25
C ASP A 116 14.15 -4.29 -9.28
N ASP A 117 14.79 -5.36 -8.80
CA ASP A 117 15.41 -6.38 -9.63
C ASP A 117 14.52 -7.63 -9.84
N LEU A 118 13.25 -7.57 -9.37
CA LEU A 118 12.32 -8.70 -9.43
C LEU A 118 11.17 -8.43 -10.41
N ASP A 119 10.98 -9.33 -11.37
CA ASP A 119 9.77 -9.36 -12.22
C ASP A 119 8.92 -10.59 -11.90
N PHE A 120 8.25 -10.54 -10.76
CA PHE A 120 7.42 -11.64 -10.26
C PHE A 120 6.13 -11.87 -11.08
N VAL A 121 5.84 -11.04 -12.06
CA VAL A 121 4.70 -11.21 -12.99
C VAL A 121 5.11 -12.10 -14.15
N GLU A 122 6.27 -11.83 -14.75
CA GLU A 122 6.75 -12.53 -15.95
C GLU A 122 7.72 -13.68 -15.60
N ASN A 123 8.46 -13.55 -14.49
CA ASN A 123 9.50 -14.49 -14.09
C ASN A 123 9.06 -15.38 -12.93
N LYS A 124 8.87 -16.66 -13.20
CA LYS A 124 8.47 -17.68 -12.21
C LYS A 124 9.49 -17.87 -11.08
N SER A 125 10.79 -17.62 -11.33
CA SER A 125 11.82 -17.73 -10.30
C SER A 125 11.66 -16.61 -9.28
N ASP A 126 11.46 -15.36 -9.74
CA ASP A 126 11.28 -14.20 -8.86
C ASP A 126 9.98 -14.33 -8.05
N TYR A 127 8.91 -14.83 -8.68
CA TYR A 127 7.67 -15.14 -7.97
C TYR A 127 7.89 -16.16 -6.83
N LYS A 128 8.65 -17.24 -7.08
CA LYS A 128 8.99 -18.22 -6.05
C LYS A 128 9.79 -17.61 -4.92
N THR A 129 10.77 -16.75 -5.23
CA THR A 129 11.57 -16.04 -4.23
C THR A 129 10.68 -15.21 -3.30
N ILE A 130 9.73 -14.46 -3.84
CA ILE A 130 8.77 -13.68 -3.02
C ILE A 130 7.91 -14.60 -2.15
N LEU A 131 7.39 -15.70 -2.71
CA LEU A 131 6.59 -16.66 -1.94
C LEU A 131 7.38 -17.30 -0.80
N GLU A 132 8.66 -17.60 -0.99
CA GLU A 132 9.52 -18.16 0.05
C GLU A 132 9.77 -17.15 1.18
N LEU A 133 9.95 -15.86 0.84
CA LEU A 133 10.07 -14.80 1.84
C LEU A 133 8.79 -14.68 2.68
N ILE A 134 7.63 -14.67 2.03
CA ILE A 134 6.33 -14.58 2.73
C ILE A 134 6.13 -15.81 3.64
N LYS A 135 6.40 -17.02 3.15
CA LYS A 135 6.24 -18.25 3.93
C LYS A 135 7.12 -18.34 5.17
N LYS A 136 8.25 -17.64 5.19
CA LYS A 136 9.13 -17.59 6.38
C LYS A 136 8.57 -16.71 7.49
N GLU A 137 7.67 -15.80 7.14
CA GLU A 137 7.07 -14.85 8.09
C GLU A 137 5.71 -15.33 8.64
N LEU A 138 5.08 -16.27 7.96
CA LEU A 138 3.83 -16.92 8.40
C LEU A 138 4.11 -18.08 9.36
#